data_5ee52c5b71c3ac8e0c9efad0fe55d250
#
_entry.id   5ee52c5b71c3ac8e0c9efad0fe55d250
#
_cell.length_a   1.000
_cell.length_b   1.000
_cell.length_c   1.000
_cell.angle_alpha   90.00
_cell.angle_beta   90.00
_cell.angle_gamma   90.00
#
_symmetry.space_group_name_H-M   'P 1'
#
loop_
_entity.id
_entity.type
_entity.pdbx_description
1 polymer ?
#
loop_
_entity_poly.entity_id
_entity_poly.type
_entity_poly.pdbx_seq_one_letter_code
_entity_poly.pdbx_strand_id
1 'polypeptide(L)'
;MEDRRINRRVRIVSHLEIILKGKGTHINAFSTNLSRNGVGFCTGKEIMANQEVDIRMYFENPSKQKVMETIPCRIQWVKQISRIYEAGAQFLTIDLKDYPVLSQHVHQLEP
;
A
#
# COMPACT_ATOMS: atom_id res chain seq x y z
N MET A 1 -4.33 28.27 0.84
CA MET A 1 -3.85 27.85 0.66
C MET A 1 -3.55 26.78 0.58
N GLU A 2 -3.50 26.39 0.23
CA GLU A 2 -3.24 25.43 0.13
C GLU A 2 -2.15 24.82 0.34
N ASP A 3 -1.95 24.41 0.37
CA ASP A 3 -1.05 23.70 0.86
C ASP A 3 -0.61 22.67 -0.08
N ARG A 4 0.16 23.02 -0.93
CA ARG A 4 0.56 22.21 -1.93
C ARG A 4 1.35 21.07 -1.58
N ARG A 5 2.11 21.14 -0.57
CA ARG A 5 2.90 20.08 -0.17
C ARG A 5 2.13 18.92 0.18
N ILE A 6 1.02 19.13 0.70
CA ILE A 6 0.20 18.12 1.15
C ILE A 6 -0.24 17.24 0.08
N ASN A 7 -0.30 17.76 -1.07
CA ASN A 7 -0.76 16.98 -2.14
C ASN A 7 0.12 15.87 -2.52
N ARG A 8 1.27 15.83 -1.94
CA ARG A 8 2.14 14.77 -2.24
C ARG A 8 1.64 13.49 -1.68
N ARG A 9 0.69 13.57 -0.77
CA ARG A 9 0.15 12.43 -0.20
C ARG A 9 -1.17 12.22 -0.76
N VAL A 10 -1.30 11.47 -1.74
CA VAL A 10 -2.60 11.21 -2.27
C VAL A 10 -3.23 10.19 -1.41
N ARG A 11 -4.40 10.49 -0.93
CA ARG A 11 -5.13 9.62 -0.14
C ARG A 11 -5.82 8.70 -1.05
N ILE A 12 -5.25 7.60 -1.34
CA ILE A 12 -5.92 6.63 -2.13
C ILE A 12 -6.57 5.67 -1.21
N VAL A 13 -7.85 5.82 -1.04
CA VAL A 13 -8.58 4.88 -0.23
C VAL A 13 -8.95 3.76 -1.15
N SER A 14 -8.08 2.81 -1.29
CA SER A 14 -8.36 1.69 -2.14
C SER A 14 -8.14 0.40 -1.39
N HIS A 15 -8.81 -0.61 -1.85
CA HIS A 15 -8.75 -1.93 -1.25
C HIS A 15 -7.42 -2.59 -1.56
N LEU A 16 -6.83 -3.20 -0.56
CA LEU A 16 -5.61 -3.97 -0.69
C LEU A 16 -5.85 -5.35 -0.14
N GLU A 17 -5.01 -6.28 -0.58
CA GLU A 17 -4.97 -7.59 0.05
C GLU A 17 -3.57 -7.83 0.55
N ILE A 18 -3.43 -8.20 1.82
CA ILE A 18 -2.14 -8.53 2.41
C ILE A 18 -2.05 -10.04 2.39
N ILE A 19 -1.07 -10.57 1.70
CA ILE A 19 -0.91 -12.01 1.56
C ILE A 19 0.25 -12.45 2.43
N LEU A 20 -0.05 -13.23 3.45
CA LEU A 20 0.97 -13.70 4.38
C LEU A 20 1.73 -14.85 3.75
N LYS A 21 3.04 -14.68 3.64
CA LYS A 21 3.87 -15.66 2.99
C LYS A 21 3.90 -16.96 3.78
N GLY A 22 3.84 -18.05 3.06
CA GLY A 22 3.91 -19.35 3.68
C GLY A 22 2.61 -19.86 4.27
N LYS A 23 1.60 -19.03 4.34
CA LYS A 23 0.32 -19.44 4.92
C LYS A 23 -0.84 -19.37 3.98
N GLY A 24 -0.66 -18.70 2.86
CA GLY A 24 -1.77 -18.53 1.91
C GLY A 24 -2.92 -17.74 2.47
N THR A 25 -2.73 -17.05 3.59
CA THR A 25 -3.78 -16.27 4.19
C THR A 25 -3.84 -14.89 3.56
N HIS A 26 -5.05 -14.47 3.20
CA HIS A 26 -5.27 -13.16 2.62
C HIS A 26 -6.02 -12.31 3.63
N ILE A 27 -5.54 -11.10 3.84
CA ILE A 27 -6.17 -10.16 4.77
C ILE A 27 -6.58 -8.93 3.98
N ASN A 28 -7.84 -8.56 4.09
CA ASN A 28 -8.34 -7.36 3.42
C ASN A 28 -7.92 -6.12 4.20
N ALA A 29 -7.55 -5.09 3.49
CA ALA A 29 -7.11 -3.84 4.09
C ALA A 29 -7.47 -2.70 3.17
N PHE A 30 -7.36 -1.47 3.69
CA PHE A 30 -7.59 -0.28 2.89
C PHE A 30 -6.39 0.64 3.03
N SER A 31 -5.91 1.14 1.90
CA SER A 31 -4.74 2.02 1.93
C SER A 31 -5.10 3.36 2.55
N THR A 32 -4.18 3.92 3.29
CA THR A 32 -4.33 5.25 3.86
C THR A 32 -3.40 6.24 3.17
N ASN A 33 -2.26 5.78 2.70
CA ASN A 33 -1.36 6.63 1.95
C ASN A 33 -0.42 5.76 1.12
N LEU A 34 0.16 6.37 0.12
CA LEU A 34 1.09 5.69 -0.76
C LEU A 34 2.26 6.62 -1.02
N SER A 35 3.46 6.08 -1.01
CA SER A 35 4.65 6.83 -1.34
C SER A 35 5.56 5.98 -2.19
N ARG A 36 6.68 6.55 -2.59
CA ARG A 36 7.66 5.82 -3.36
C ARG A 36 8.24 4.63 -2.60
N ASN A 37 8.29 4.72 -1.29
CA ASN A 37 8.95 3.70 -0.47
C ASN A 37 8.02 2.67 0.11
N GLY A 38 6.73 2.93 0.13
CA GLY A 38 5.82 1.99 0.75
C GLY A 38 4.38 2.47 0.79
N VAL A 39 3.58 1.75 1.53
CA VAL A 39 2.15 2.00 1.62
C VAL A 39 1.69 1.89 3.07
N GLY A 40 0.82 2.79 3.48
CA GLY A 40 0.16 2.70 4.77
C GLY A 40 -1.23 2.13 4.57
N PHE A 41 -1.71 1.41 5.55
CA PHE A 41 -3.03 0.79 5.42
C PHE A 41 -3.64 0.52 6.78
N CYS A 42 -4.93 0.24 6.76
CA CYS A 42 -5.69 -0.16 7.96
C CYS A 42 -6.38 -1.48 7.68
N THR A 43 -6.45 -2.31 8.71
CA THR A 43 -7.14 -3.59 8.60
C THR A 43 -7.75 -3.95 9.95
N GLY A 44 -8.75 -4.80 9.92
CA GLY A 44 -9.36 -5.31 11.15
C GLY A 44 -8.71 -6.58 11.67
N LYS A 45 -7.69 -7.08 10.99
CA LYS A 45 -7.01 -8.29 11.41
C LYS A 45 -5.64 -7.97 11.96
N GLU A 46 -5.22 -8.72 12.95
CA GLU A 46 -3.92 -8.50 13.55
C GLU A 46 -2.80 -8.79 12.57
N ILE A 47 -1.83 -7.90 12.54
CA ILE A 47 -0.66 -8.02 11.68
C ILE A 47 0.55 -7.72 12.54
N MET A 48 1.66 -8.35 12.26
CA MET A 48 2.86 -8.18 13.07
C MET A 48 3.94 -7.43 12.33
N ALA A 49 4.66 -6.59 13.05
CA ALA A 49 5.78 -5.86 12.49
C ALA A 49 6.90 -6.81 12.09
N ASN A 50 7.70 -6.39 11.14
CA ASN A 50 8.86 -7.13 10.63
C ASN A 50 8.50 -8.38 9.82
N GLN A 51 7.23 -8.56 9.55
CA GLN A 51 6.77 -9.69 8.76
C GLN A 51 6.85 -9.34 7.29
N GLU A 52 7.31 -10.28 6.48
CA GLU A 52 7.30 -10.08 5.03
C GLU A 52 5.99 -10.58 4.46
N VAL A 53 5.41 -9.79 3.61
CA VAL A 53 4.12 -10.09 3.00
C VAL A 53 4.15 -9.65 1.55
N ASP A 54 3.19 -10.13 0.77
CA ASP A 54 2.96 -9.58 -0.56
C ASP A 54 1.71 -8.72 -0.44
N ILE A 55 1.74 -7.54 -1.02
CA ILE A 55 0.58 -6.65 -1.00
C ILE A 55 0.06 -6.51 -2.41
N ARG A 56 -1.19 -6.91 -2.60
CA ARG A 56 -1.87 -6.82 -3.86
C ARG A 56 -2.67 -5.54 -3.88
N MET A 57 -2.36 -4.67 -4.83
CA MET A 57 -3.01 -3.39 -4.94
C MET A 57 -3.82 -3.34 -6.21
N TYR A 58 -4.95 -2.65 -6.12
CA TYR A 58 -5.84 -2.50 -7.26
C TYR A 58 -5.86 -1.03 -7.64
N PHE A 59 -5.62 -0.77 -8.92
CA PHE A 59 -5.62 0.58 -9.44
C PHE A 59 -6.66 0.68 -10.54
N GLU A 60 -7.12 1.88 -10.79
CA GLU A 60 -8.02 2.12 -11.88
C GLU A 60 -7.30 3.01 -12.87
N ASN A 61 -7.15 2.56 -14.10
CA ASN A 61 -6.47 3.36 -15.10
C ASN A 61 -7.44 4.37 -15.70
N PRO A 62 -6.96 5.30 -16.56
CA PRO A 62 -7.84 6.32 -17.13
C PRO A 62 -9.00 5.76 -17.94
N SER A 63 -8.89 4.55 -18.43
CA SER A 63 -9.98 3.92 -19.15
C SER A 63 -10.95 3.23 -18.21
N LYS A 64 -10.76 3.42 -16.92
CA LYS A 64 -11.58 2.83 -15.87
C LYS A 64 -11.49 1.32 -15.78
N GLN A 65 -10.41 0.77 -16.29
CA GLN A 65 -10.12 -0.63 -16.13
C GLN A 65 -9.35 -0.83 -14.85
N LYS A 66 -9.66 -1.89 -14.14
CA LYS A 66 -8.95 -2.20 -12.91
C LYS A 66 -7.70 -2.99 -13.21
N VAL A 67 -6.59 -2.57 -12.65
CA VAL A 67 -5.32 -3.23 -12.85
C VAL A 67 -4.81 -3.64 -11.48
N MET A 68 -4.26 -4.83 -11.39
CA MET A 68 -3.78 -5.36 -10.14
C MET A 68 -2.29 -5.56 -10.20
N GLU A 69 -1.58 -5.14 -9.17
CA GLU A 69 -0.16 -5.39 -9.03
C GLU A 69 0.13 -5.89 -7.63
N THR A 70 0.99 -6.91 -7.53
CA THR A 70 1.35 -7.50 -6.25
C THR A 70 2.83 -7.25 -6.01
N ILE A 71 3.15 -6.60 -4.91
CA ILE A 71 4.51 -6.19 -4.64
C ILE A 71 4.97 -6.73 -3.29
N PRO A 72 6.18 -7.26 -3.20
CA PRO A 72 6.68 -7.77 -1.92
C PRO A 72 7.02 -6.63 -0.98
N CYS A 73 6.63 -6.77 0.26
CA CYS A 73 6.78 -5.73 1.25
C CYS A 73 7.20 -6.31 2.59
N ARG A 74 7.65 -5.43 3.47
CA ARG A 74 7.90 -5.80 4.87
C ARG A 74 7.10 -4.83 5.74
N ILE A 75 6.38 -5.36 6.71
CA ILE A 75 5.64 -4.53 7.65
C ILE A 75 6.64 -3.84 8.56
N GLN A 76 6.68 -2.51 8.53
CA GLN A 76 7.64 -1.74 9.30
C GLN A 76 7.13 -1.42 10.69
N TRP A 77 5.87 -1.13 10.81
CA TRP A 77 5.28 -0.77 12.09
C TRP A 77 3.80 -1.11 12.09
N VAL A 78 3.28 -1.34 13.29
CA VAL A 78 1.87 -1.63 13.48
C VAL A 78 1.41 -0.89 14.73
N LYS A 79 0.24 -0.30 14.66
CA LYS A 79 -0.34 0.41 15.77
C LYS A 79 -1.79 -0.02 15.89
N GLN A 80 -2.18 -0.49 17.05
CA GLN A 80 -3.56 -0.88 17.26
C GLN A 80 -4.35 0.31 17.78
N ILE A 81 -5.45 0.60 17.14
CA ILE A 81 -6.32 1.69 17.54
C ILE A 81 -7.70 1.08 17.67
N SER A 82 -8.11 0.80 18.89
CA SER A 82 -9.37 0.14 19.17
C SER A 82 -9.38 -1.23 18.49
N ARG A 83 -10.27 -1.49 17.55
CA ARG A 83 -10.37 -2.79 16.89
C ARG A 83 -9.70 -2.81 15.53
N ILE A 84 -8.98 -1.75 15.23
CA ILE A 84 -8.35 -1.60 13.93
C ILE A 84 -6.85 -1.56 14.09
N TYR A 85 -6.14 -2.12 13.12
CA TYR A 85 -4.70 -2.06 13.09
C TYR A 85 -4.28 -1.17 11.95
N GLU A 86 -3.47 -0.17 12.27
CA GLU A 86 -2.89 0.70 11.28
C GLU A 86 -1.45 0.28 11.10
N ALA A 87 -0.99 0.19 9.88
CA ALA A 87 0.34 -0.32 9.62
C ALA A 87 1.00 0.40 8.47
N GLY A 88 2.32 0.34 8.45
CA GLY A 88 3.09 0.83 7.32
C GLY A 88 3.95 -0.29 6.80
N ALA A 89 3.98 -0.45 5.49
CA ALA A 89 4.78 -1.47 4.83
C ALA A 89 5.75 -0.83 3.88
N GLN A 90 6.97 -1.34 3.86
CA GLN A 90 8.01 -0.85 2.96
C GLN A 90 8.10 -1.79 1.78
N PHE A 91 8.21 -1.25 0.57
CA PHE A 91 8.43 -2.07 -0.60
C PHE A 91 9.83 -2.68 -0.52
N LEU A 92 9.94 -3.96 -0.80
CA LEU A 92 11.23 -4.63 -0.75
C LEU A 92 12.04 -4.44 -2.02
N THR A 93 11.44 -3.89 -3.06
CA THR A 93 12.16 -3.57 -4.27
C THR A 93 12.28 -2.06 -4.39
N ILE A 94 13.41 -1.60 -4.86
CA ILE A 94 13.58 -0.17 -5.10
C ILE A 94 13.39 0.16 -6.56
N ASP A 95 13.32 -0.85 -7.41
CA ASP A 95 13.12 -0.62 -8.82
C ASP A 95 11.67 -0.95 -9.16
N LEU A 96 10.90 0.08 -9.37
CA LEU A 96 9.49 -0.10 -9.65
C LEU A 96 9.18 -0.34 -11.12
N LYS A 97 10.19 -0.65 -11.91
CA LYS A 97 9.96 -0.93 -13.32
C LYS A 97 9.01 -2.09 -13.54
N ASP A 98 9.07 -3.07 -12.64
CA ASP A 98 8.21 -4.24 -12.78
C ASP A 98 6.80 -3.97 -12.29
N TYR A 99 6.54 -2.77 -11.81
CA TYR A 99 5.23 -2.40 -11.29
C TYR A 99 4.80 -1.09 -11.94
N PRO A 100 4.50 -1.13 -13.25
CA PRO A 100 4.29 0.10 -14.00
C PRO A 100 3.13 0.96 -13.52
N VAL A 101 2.06 0.36 -13.05
CA VAL A 101 0.93 1.16 -12.61
C VAL A 101 1.25 1.81 -11.28
N LEU A 102 1.86 1.07 -10.36
CA LEU A 102 2.28 1.62 -9.09
C LEU A 102 3.29 2.74 -9.32
N SER A 103 4.26 2.50 -10.20
CA SER A 103 5.28 3.50 -10.50
C SER A 103 4.65 4.79 -11.01
N GLN A 104 3.67 4.67 -11.87
CA GLN A 104 2.99 5.83 -12.41
C GLN A 104 2.26 6.60 -11.33
N HIS A 105 1.58 5.89 -10.43
CA HIS A 105 0.88 6.56 -9.35
C HIS A 105 1.84 7.26 -8.41
N VAL A 106 2.96 6.63 -8.10
CA VAL A 106 3.95 7.24 -7.22
C VAL A 106 4.55 8.49 -7.85
N HIS A 107 4.80 8.47 -9.15
CA HIS A 107 5.32 9.64 -9.83
C HIS A 107 4.38 10.83 -9.75
N GLN A 108 3.10 10.58 -9.73
CA GLN A 108 2.13 11.66 -9.64
C GLN A 108 2.13 12.31 -8.27
N LEU A 109 2.72 11.65 -7.27
CA LEU A 109 2.79 12.20 -5.92
C LEU A 109 3.98 13.11 -5.74
N GLU A 110 4.89 13.13 -6.69
CA GLU A 110 6.11 13.89 -6.56
C GLU A 110 6.03 15.20 -7.29
N PRO A 111 6.72 16.23 -6.81
CA PRO A 111 6.66 17.54 -7.43
C PRO A 111 7.24 17.55 -8.82
#